data_5d0b9d5533c6030d88eb8d9d3f64e8b4
#
_entry.id   5d0b9d5533c6030d88eb8d9d3f64e8b4
#
_cell.length_a   1.000
_cell.length_b   1.000
_cell.length_c   1.000
_cell.angle_alpha   90.00
_cell.angle_beta   90.00
_cell.angle_gamma   90.00
#
_symmetry.space_group_name_H-M   'P 1'
#
loop_
_entity.id
_entity.type
_entity.pdbx_description
1 polymer ?
#
loop_
_entity_poly.entity_id
_entity_poly.type
_entity_poly.pdbx_seq_one_letter_code
_entity_poly.pdbx_strand_id
1 'polypeptide(L)'
;MPPCGACRRAKGHAMSDSVEHLRARWTPELTAAAIHQLQGQPAGIEVPTMQHDGRTFLDLRGIHIEQTQLDGAQLRDVNLRWSTIRDVGFKGTHLEHCNLSQASLSECYFRNTVFDNCDIVNSKFVKNEFSNARIEQCRLDFCSFKECEITLQTIRFRKDTDPRVLMRICRNLKLNAMSMGHFADAGELTYMEKTFERHTLHRHAFTAEHESLRLRLRAIRGWFGSILLNALWGYGERPARLLVATAAAIVLFGALQFALNGVPDEGFGAHLYFSGITFMTIGYGDLSPKGLLPRFLAVLEGAVGISVIGMLIASWTKKIMYR
;
A
#
# COMPACT_ATOMS: atom_id res chain seq x y z
N MET A 1 26.95 -12.97 12.13
CA MET A 1 27.53 -13.72 10.98
C MET A 1 26.41 -14.00 9.97
N PRO A 2 26.52 -13.60 8.70
CA PRO A 2 25.53 -13.98 7.69
C PRO A 2 25.72 -15.47 7.35
N PRO A 3 24.63 -16.24 7.13
CA PRO A 3 24.75 -17.66 6.77
C PRO A 3 25.42 -17.81 5.41
N CYS A 4 26.39 -18.73 5.36
CA CYS A 4 27.20 -19.09 4.19
C CYS A 4 26.32 -19.38 2.96
N GLY A 5 26.73 -18.88 1.78
CA GLY A 5 25.98 -19.04 0.52
C GLY A 5 25.72 -20.50 0.10
N ALA A 6 26.54 -21.45 0.56
CA ALA A 6 26.33 -22.87 0.33
C ALA A 6 25.08 -23.42 1.06
N CYS A 7 24.80 -22.93 2.26
CA CYS A 7 23.61 -23.35 3.05
C CYS A 7 22.28 -22.84 2.44
N ARG A 8 22.30 -21.71 1.72
CA ARG A 8 21.13 -21.22 0.95
C ARG A 8 20.88 -22.05 -0.30
N ARG A 9 21.92 -22.49 -1.01
CA ARG A 9 21.78 -23.34 -2.21
C ARG A 9 21.27 -24.73 -1.86
N ALA A 10 21.77 -25.34 -0.78
CA ALA A 10 21.31 -26.66 -0.33
C ALA A 10 19.84 -26.66 0.14
N LYS A 11 19.40 -25.61 0.88
CA LYS A 11 17.98 -25.44 1.25
C LYS A 11 17.08 -25.15 0.05
N GLY A 12 17.57 -24.43 -0.96
CA GLY A 12 16.84 -24.15 -2.20
C GLY A 12 16.63 -25.42 -3.03
N HIS A 13 17.63 -26.29 -3.16
CA HIS A 13 17.53 -27.56 -3.89
C HIS A 13 16.58 -28.54 -3.19
N ALA A 14 16.74 -28.79 -1.88
CA ALA A 14 15.87 -29.69 -1.12
C ALA A 14 14.40 -29.24 -1.11
N MET A 15 14.14 -27.92 -1.18
CA MET A 15 12.78 -27.38 -1.23
C MET A 15 12.18 -27.47 -2.64
N SER A 16 12.99 -27.37 -3.69
CA SER A 16 12.61 -27.61 -5.09
C SER A 16 12.19 -29.07 -5.30
N ASP A 17 13.00 -30.00 -4.86
CA ASP A 17 12.74 -31.45 -4.98
C ASP A 17 11.46 -31.84 -4.26
N SER A 18 11.16 -31.25 -3.10
CA SER A 18 9.93 -31.50 -2.35
C SER A 18 8.68 -30.98 -3.04
N VAL A 19 8.76 -29.84 -3.75
CA VAL A 19 7.64 -29.24 -4.50
C VAL A 19 7.36 -30.04 -5.78
N GLU A 20 8.40 -30.51 -6.48
CA GLU A 20 8.25 -31.35 -7.67
C GLU A 20 7.60 -32.69 -7.30
N HIS A 21 7.98 -33.30 -6.20
CA HIS A 21 7.33 -34.52 -5.70
C HIS A 21 5.86 -34.30 -5.37
N LEU A 22 5.51 -33.17 -4.77
CA LEU A 22 4.11 -32.82 -4.48
C LEU A 22 3.28 -32.61 -5.74
N ARG A 23 3.88 -32.08 -6.81
CA ARG A 23 3.23 -31.91 -8.11
C ARG A 23 3.05 -33.24 -8.84
N ALA A 24 4.06 -34.11 -8.78
CA ALA A 24 4.04 -35.41 -9.44
C ALA A 24 2.98 -36.39 -8.91
N ARG A 25 2.45 -36.17 -7.71
CA ARG A 25 1.37 -37.00 -7.15
C ARG A 25 0.02 -36.81 -7.83
N TRP A 26 -0.19 -35.67 -8.51
CA TRP A 26 -1.47 -35.30 -9.12
C TRP A 26 -1.64 -36.00 -10.46
N THR A 27 -2.32 -37.17 -10.47
CA THR A 27 -2.82 -37.81 -11.69
C THR A 27 -4.07 -37.09 -12.18
N PRO A 28 -4.44 -37.22 -13.47
CA PRO A 28 -5.69 -36.63 -13.98
C PRO A 28 -6.92 -37.06 -13.18
N GLU A 29 -6.99 -38.31 -12.76
CA GLU A 29 -8.09 -38.89 -11.97
C GLU A 29 -8.17 -38.27 -10.57
N LEU A 30 -7.03 -38.17 -9.88
CA LEU A 30 -6.97 -37.56 -8.54
C LEU A 30 -7.28 -36.05 -8.61
N THR A 31 -6.85 -35.38 -9.67
CA THR A 31 -7.15 -33.97 -9.88
C THR A 31 -8.65 -33.76 -10.13
N ALA A 32 -9.29 -34.61 -10.93
CA ALA A 32 -10.73 -34.57 -11.15
C ALA A 32 -11.50 -34.83 -9.84
N ALA A 33 -11.09 -35.83 -9.04
CA ALA A 33 -11.69 -36.12 -7.74
C ALA A 33 -11.57 -34.92 -6.78
N ALA A 34 -10.40 -34.24 -6.75
CA ALA A 34 -10.19 -33.04 -5.96
C ALA A 34 -11.11 -31.89 -6.38
N ILE A 35 -11.29 -31.68 -7.70
CA ILE A 35 -12.20 -30.67 -8.25
C ILE A 35 -13.65 -30.96 -7.87
N HIS A 36 -14.11 -32.22 -8.03
CA HIS A 36 -15.46 -32.63 -7.61
C HIS A 36 -15.69 -32.35 -6.13
N GLN A 37 -14.70 -32.65 -5.26
CA GLN A 37 -14.80 -32.38 -3.83
C GLN A 37 -14.86 -30.87 -3.53
N LEU A 38 -14.09 -30.02 -4.24
CA LEU A 38 -14.18 -28.55 -4.12
C LEU A 38 -15.54 -28.01 -4.58
N GLN A 39 -16.19 -28.69 -5.55
CA GLN A 39 -17.56 -28.38 -6.00
C GLN A 39 -18.65 -28.90 -5.07
N GLY A 40 -18.30 -29.58 -3.97
CA GLY A 40 -19.26 -30.24 -3.05
C GLY A 40 -19.90 -31.49 -3.62
N GLN A 41 -19.31 -32.07 -4.67
CA GLN A 41 -19.76 -33.31 -5.29
C GLN A 41 -19.02 -34.52 -4.71
N PRO A 42 -19.64 -35.73 -4.71
CA PRO A 42 -18.95 -36.93 -4.24
C PRO A 42 -17.73 -37.23 -5.12
N ALA A 43 -16.56 -37.31 -4.52
CA ALA A 43 -15.35 -37.74 -5.17
C ALA A 43 -15.32 -39.28 -5.21
N GLY A 44 -15.07 -39.86 -6.39
CA GLY A 44 -14.96 -41.33 -6.55
C GLY A 44 -13.68 -41.91 -5.98
N ILE A 45 -12.70 -41.05 -5.65
CA ILE A 45 -11.39 -41.39 -5.11
C ILE A 45 -11.15 -40.53 -3.88
N GLU A 46 -10.52 -41.08 -2.84
CA GLU A 46 -10.18 -40.37 -1.62
C GLU A 46 -9.09 -39.33 -1.89
N VAL A 47 -9.40 -38.06 -1.64
CA VAL A 47 -8.46 -36.94 -1.80
C VAL A 47 -7.59 -36.82 -0.53
N PRO A 48 -6.27 -36.61 -0.65
CA PRO A 48 -5.39 -36.52 0.50
C PRO A 48 -5.80 -35.43 1.48
N THR A 49 -5.67 -35.74 2.78
CA THR A 49 -5.86 -34.79 3.87
C THR A 49 -4.57 -34.64 4.69
N MET A 50 -4.44 -33.54 5.41
CA MET A 50 -3.31 -33.30 6.32
C MET A 50 -3.78 -32.66 7.62
N GLN A 51 -3.09 -32.96 8.71
CA GLN A 51 -3.29 -32.29 10.00
C GLN A 51 -2.33 -31.12 10.14
N HIS A 52 -2.85 -29.96 10.53
CA HIS A 52 -2.06 -28.78 10.85
C HIS A 52 -2.76 -27.96 11.93
N ASP A 53 -2.06 -27.59 13.00
CA ASP A 53 -2.58 -26.84 14.14
C ASP A 53 -3.93 -27.36 14.70
N GLY A 54 -4.05 -28.69 14.78
CA GLY A 54 -5.25 -29.37 15.31
C GLY A 54 -6.46 -29.39 14.37
N ARG A 55 -6.30 -28.93 13.13
CA ARG A 55 -7.34 -28.96 12.08
C ARG A 55 -6.97 -29.91 10.97
N THR A 56 -7.98 -30.51 10.34
CA THR A 56 -7.80 -31.36 9.16
C THR A 56 -8.02 -30.52 7.92
N PHE A 57 -6.97 -30.38 7.10
CA PHE A 57 -7.02 -29.69 5.82
C PHE A 57 -7.12 -30.68 4.67
N LEU A 58 -7.90 -30.32 3.64
CA LEU A 58 -7.82 -30.97 2.34
C LEU A 58 -6.46 -30.63 1.71
N ASP A 59 -5.61 -31.63 1.45
CA ASP A 59 -4.23 -31.42 0.98
C ASP A 59 -4.13 -31.35 -0.53
N LEU A 60 -4.31 -30.16 -1.08
CA LEU A 60 -4.20 -29.84 -2.51
C LEU A 60 -2.88 -29.16 -2.88
N ARG A 61 -1.82 -29.36 -2.10
CA ARG A 61 -0.52 -28.75 -2.35
C ARG A 61 0.05 -29.19 -3.70
N GLY A 62 0.49 -28.21 -4.49
CA GLY A 62 1.09 -28.43 -5.81
C GLY A 62 0.10 -28.81 -6.91
N ILE A 63 -1.21 -28.83 -6.65
CA ILE A 63 -2.22 -29.15 -7.66
C ILE A 63 -2.20 -28.14 -8.82
N HIS A 64 -2.47 -28.63 -10.02
CA HIS A 64 -2.71 -27.82 -11.19
C HIS A 64 -4.20 -27.89 -11.55
N ILE A 65 -4.89 -26.75 -11.51
CA ILE A 65 -6.32 -26.62 -11.86
C ILE A 65 -6.44 -25.63 -13.01
N GLU A 66 -7.07 -26.05 -14.08
CA GLU A 66 -7.26 -25.20 -15.25
C GLU A 66 -8.69 -25.36 -15.80
N GLN A 67 -9.25 -24.26 -16.34
CA GLN A 67 -10.54 -24.22 -17.02
C GLN A 67 -11.68 -24.86 -16.22
N THR A 68 -11.80 -24.51 -14.95
CA THR A 68 -12.75 -25.11 -14.02
C THR A 68 -13.65 -24.05 -13.40
N GLN A 69 -14.89 -24.41 -13.05
CA GLN A 69 -15.83 -23.55 -12.35
C GLN A 69 -16.01 -24.04 -10.91
N LEU A 70 -15.69 -23.16 -9.95
CA LEU A 70 -15.89 -23.38 -8.52
C LEU A 70 -16.87 -22.33 -7.95
N ASP A 71 -17.77 -21.83 -8.79
CA ASP A 71 -18.72 -20.78 -8.45
C ASP A 71 -19.64 -21.20 -7.29
N GLY A 72 -19.78 -20.33 -6.29
CA GLY A 72 -20.61 -20.59 -5.10
C GLY A 72 -20.05 -21.62 -4.13
N ALA A 73 -18.88 -22.19 -4.39
CA ALA A 73 -18.27 -23.20 -3.51
C ALA A 73 -17.95 -22.66 -2.11
N GLN A 74 -18.07 -23.52 -1.10
CA GLN A 74 -17.66 -23.23 0.28
C GLN A 74 -16.35 -23.97 0.57
N LEU A 75 -15.23 -23.28 0.39
CA LEU A 75 -13.89 -23.84 0.57
C LEU A 75 -13.39 -23.55 1.98
N ARG A 76 -13.47 -24.53 2.86
CA ARG A 76 -13.00 -24.42 4.24
C ARG A 76 -11.85 -25.38 4.49
N ASP A 77 -10.82 -24.91 5.17
CA ASP A 77 -9.65 -25.69 5.56
C ASP A 77 -8.99 -26.41 4.36
N VAL A 78 -8.73 -25.67 3.25
CA VAL A 78 -8.10 -26.20 2.05
C VAL A 78 -6.66 -25.69 1.94
N ASN A 79 -5.72 -26.62 1.74
CA ASN A 79 -4.32 -26.27 1.54
C ASN A 79 -3.93 -26.32 0.06
N LEU A 80 -3.90 -25.14 -0.59
CA LEU A 80 -3.52 -24.91 -1.98
C LEU A 80 -2.09 -24.37 -2.14
N ARG A 81 -1.23 -24.62 -1.18
CA ARG A 81 0.16 -24.14 -1.24
C ARG A 81 0.89 -24.70 -2.44
N TRP A 82 1.65 -23.86 -3.18
CA TRP A 82 2.37 -24.19 -4.41
C TRP A 82 1.49 -24.62 -5.60
N SER A 83 0.17 -24.46 -5.49
CA SER A 83 -0.75 -24.76 -6.60
C SER A 83 -0.55 -23.79 -7.77
N THR A 84 -0.93 -24.26 -8.95
CA THR A 84 -1.07 -23.43 -10.16
C THR A 84 -2.53 -23.48 -10.58
N ILE A 85 -3.19 -22.32 -10.57
CA ILE A 85 -4.61 -22.20 -10.84
C ILE A 85 -4.75 -21.21 -12.00
N ARG A 86 -5.36 -21.66 -13.10
CA ARG A 86 -5.50 -20.87 -14.31
C ARG A 86 -6.90 -20.99 -14.89
N ASP A 87 -7.46 -19.83 -15.32
CA ASP A 87 -8.77 -19.75 -15.96
C ASP A 87 -9.86 -20.47 -15.14
N VAL A 88 -9.94 -20.13 -13.85
CA VAL A 88 -10.89 -20.74 -12.91
C VAL A 88 -11.90 -19.69 -12.42
N GLY A 89 -13.19 -20.05 -12.48
CA GLY A 89 -14.27 -19.27 -11.91
C GLY A 89 -14.42 -19.51 -10.42
N PHE A 90 -14.39 -18.44 -9.62
CA PHE A 90 -14.64 -18.43 -8.17
C PHE A 90 -15.79 -17.49 -7.82
N LYS A 91 -16.71 -17.24 -8.73
CA LYS A 91 -17.80 -16.29 -8.49
C LYS A 91 -18.65 -16.71 -7.28
N GLY A 92 -18.75 -15.81 -6.29
CA GLY A 92 -19.54 -16.07 -5.09
C GLY A 92 -18.96 -17.15 -4.17
N THR A 93 -17.72 -17.59 -4.39
CA THR A 93 -17.03 -18.57 -3.57
C THR A 93 -16.63 -17.97 -2.22
N HIS A 94 -16.72 -18.75 -1.16
CA HIS A 94 -16.24 -18.41 0.17
C HIS A 94 -15.03 -19.27 0.53
N LEU A 95 -13.87 -18.65 0.69
CA LEU A 95 -12.63 -19.31 1.13
C LEU A 95 -12.41 -18.94 2.61
N GLU A 96 -12.47 -19.93 3.49
CA GLU A 96 -12.27 -19.76 4.93
C GLU A 96 -11.13 -20.64 5.41
N HIS A 97 -10.17 -20.05 6.13
CA HIS A 97 -8.98 -20.75 6.64
C HIS A 97 -8.16 -21.48 5.57
N CYS A 98 -8.19 -21.02 4.33
CA CYS A 98 -7.44 -21.64 3.23
C CYS A 98 -6.00 -21.16 3.19
N ASN A 99 -5.10 -22.06 2.79
CA ASN A 99 -3.69 -21.72 2.58
C ASN A 99 -3.35 -21.70 1.08
N LEU A 100 -3.21 -20.50 0.53
CA LEU A 100 -2.78 -20.28 -0.86
C LEU A 100 -1.31 -19.84 -0.94
N SER A 101 -0.52 -20.00 0.13
CA SER A 101 0.85 -19.50 0.14
C SER A 101 1.68 -20.07 -1.00
N GLN A 102 2.44 -19.20 -1.69
CA GLN A 102 3.27 -19.57 -2.85
C GLN A 102 2.48 -20.15 -4.03
N ALA A 103 1.15 -19.93 -4.09
CA ALA A 103 0.33 -20.29 -5.23
C ALA A 103 0.48 -19.28 -6.37
N SER A 104 0.22 -19.73 -7.60
CA SER A 104 0.16 -18.90 -8.79
C SER A 104 -1.25 -18.95 -9.35
N LEU A 105 -1.94 -17.81 -9.34
CA LEU A 105 -3.30 -17.68 -9.83
C LEU A 105 -3.29 -16.75 -11.03
N SER A 106 -3.76 -17.22 -12.18
CA SER A 106 -3.79 -16.44 -13.41
C SER A 106 -5.12 -16.58 -14.15
N GLU A 107 -5.59 -15.44 -14.66
CA GLU A 107 -6.82 -15.41 -15.48
C GLU A 107 -8.06 -15.91 -14.72
N CYS A 108 -8.09 -15.77 -13.37
CA CYS A 108 -9.18 -16.25 -12.51
C CYS A 108 -10.20 -15.15 -12.21
N TYR A 109 -11.45 -15.55 -11.97
CA TYR A 109 -12.58 -14.66 -11.76
C TYR A 109 -13.09 -14.74 -10.32
N PHE A 110 -12.74 -13.76 -9.48
CA PHE A 110 -13.12 -13.68 -8.06
C PHE A 110 -14.29 -12.71 -7.81
N ARG A 111 -15.27 -12.68 -8.71
CA ARG A 111 -16.43 -11.79 -8.55
C ARG A 111 -17.28 -12.21 -7.34
N ASN A 112 -17.57 -11.27 -6.42
CA ASN A 112 -18.29 -11.49 -5.17
C ASN A 112 -17.66 -12.59 -4.27
N THR A 113 -16.39 -12.90 -4.43
CA THR A 113 -15.66 -13.90 -3.65
C THR A 113 -15.25 -13.31 -2.30
N VAL A 114 -15.31 -14.14 -1.26
CA VAL A 114 -14.87 -13.77 0.08
C VAL A 114 -13.66 -14.64 0.46
N PHE A 115 -12.56 -13.99 0.79
CA PHE A 115 -11.39 -14.62 1.43
C PHE A 115 -11.42 -14.22 2.90
N ASP A 116 -11.63 -15.16 3.78
CA ASP A 116 -11.64 -14.91 5.22
C ASP A 116 -10.57 -15.75 5.92
N ASN A 117 -9.74 -15.06 6.69
CA ASN A 117 -8.69 -15.68 7.50
C ASN A 117 -7.76 -16.65 6.71
N CYS A 118 -7.44 -16.28 5.47
CA CYS A 118 -6.61 -17.08 4.56
C CYS A 118 -5.14 -16.68 4.62
N ASP A 119 -4.25 -17.66 4.45
CA ASP A 119 -2.82 -17.45 4.26
C ASP A 119 -2.51 -17.35 2.76
N ILE A 120 -2.19 -16.13 2.29
CA ILE A 120 -1.91 -15.84 0.87
C ILE A 120 -0.45 -15.37 0.70
N VAL A 121 0.45 -15.89 1.52
CA VAL A 121 1.84 -15.42 1.60
C VAL A 121 2.64 -15.78 0.35
N ASN A 122 3.34 -14.79 -0.24
CA ASN A 122 4.21 -14.98 -1.41
C ASN A 122 3.50 -15.54 -2.65
N SER A 123 2.20 -15.27 -2.79
CA SER A 123 1.39 -15.72 -3.93
C SER A 123 1.41 -14.71 -5.06
N LYS A 124 1.21 -15.20 -6.27
CA LYS A 124 1.21 -14.40 -7.50
C LYS A 124 -0.18 -14.40 -8.11
N PHE A 125 -0.71 -13.22 -8.33
CA PHE A 125 -1.98 -12.99 -9.02
C PHE A 125 -1.68 -12.24 -10.32
N VAL A 126 -2.07 -12.82 -11.46
CA VAL A 126 -1.81 -12.24 -12.79
C VAL A 126 -3.10 -12.26 -13.59
N LYS A 127 -3.55 -11.08 -14.06
CA LYS A 127 -4.77 -10.93 -14.89
C LYS A 127 -6.03 -11.50 -14.24
N ASN A 128 -6.18 -11.29 -12.92
CA ASN A 128 -7.36 -11.75 -12.20
C ASN A 128 -8.37 -10.61 -11.99
N GLU A 129 -9.66 -10.96 -11.99
CA GLU A 129 -10.77 -10.03 -11.72
C GLU A 129 -11.28 -10.21 -10.29
N PHE A 130 -11.28 -9.11 -9.49
CA PHE A 130 -11.75 -9.11 -8.10
C PHE A 130 -13.00 -8.23 -7.89
N SER A 131 -13.88 -8.16 -8.89
CA SER A 131 -15.09 -7.31 -8.82
C SER A 131 -15.97 -7.69 -7.61
N ASN A 132 -16.17 -6.72 -6.70
CA ASN A 132 -16.90 -6.89 -5.44
C ASN A 132 -16.35 -8.01 -4.53
N ALA A 133 -15.11 -8.45 -4.73
CA ALA A 133 -14.49 -9.41 -3.83
C ALA A 133 -14.12 -8.75 -2.48
N ARG A 134 -13.98 -9.56 -1.45
CA ARG A 134 -13.53 -9.14 -0.12
C ARG A 134 -12.40 -10.02 0.37
N ILE A 135 -11.30 -9.39 0.77
CA ILE A 135 -10.15 -10.07 1.38
C ILE A 135 -10.06 -9.56 2.82
N GLU A 136 -10.50 -10.37 3.76
CA GLU A 136 -10.64 -10.00 5.16
C GLU A 136 -9.74 -10.88 6.05
N GLN A 137 -9.05 -10.28 7.03
CA GLN A 137 -8.19 -10.98 7.99
C GLN A 137 -7.10 -11.88 7.37
N CYS A 138 -6.79 -11.71 6.06
CA CYS A 138 -5.82 -12.52 5.34
C CYS A 138 -4.38 -12.04 5.53
N ARG A 139 -3.43 -12.97 5.46
CA ARG A 139 -2.00 -12.65 5.39
C ARG A 139 -1.58 -12.50 3.94
N LEU A 140 -1.22 -11.26 3.56
CA LEU A 140 -0.83 -10.89 2.19
C LEU A 140 0.68 -10.62 2.06
N ASP A 141 1.49 -11.17 2.96
CA ASP A 141 2.92 -10.94 2.97
C ASP A 141 3.56 -11.35 1.65
N PHE A 142 4.27 -10.44 1.01
CA PHE A 142 4.98 -10.68 -0.25
C PHE A 142 4.10 -11.09 -1.44
N CYS A 143 2.79 -10.88 -1.38
CA CYS A 143 1.91 -11.08 -2.53
C CYS A 143 2.26 -10.14 -3.67
N SER A 144 2.02 -10.59 -4.89
CA SER A 144 2.21 -9.84 -6.11
C SER A 144 0.92 -9.83 -6.92
N PHE A 145 0.43 -8.63 -7.24
CA PHE A 145 -0.69 -8.40 -8.14
C PHE A 145 -0.17 -7.75 -9.41
N LYS A 146 -0.48 -8.32 -10.57
CA LYS A 146 -0.06 -7.81 -11.87
C LYS A 146 -1.22 -7.89 -12.86
N GLU A 147 -1.58 -6.74 -13.43
CA GLU A 147 -2.70 -6.64 -14.38
C GLU A 147 -4.01 -7.20 -13.78
N CYS A 148 -4.21 -7.01 -12.46
CA CYS A 148 -5.40 -7.46 -11.74
C CYS A 148 -6.41 -6.33 -11.58
N GLU A 149 -7.67 -6.61 -11.85
CA GLU A 149 -8.78 -5.68 -11.57
C GLU A 149 -9.16 -5.78 -10.09
N ILE A 150 -8.44 -5.06 -9.26
CA ILE A 150 -8.62 -5.03 -7.81
C ILE A 150 -8.63 -3.59 -7.31
N THR A 151 -9.63 -3.24 -6.51
CA THR A 151 -9.75 -1.91 -5.89
C THR A 151 -9.26 -1.94 -4.45
N LEU A 152 -8.93 -0.76 -3.90
CA LEU A 152 -8.51 -0.65 -2.51
C LEU A 152 -9.58 -1.14 -1.52
N GLN A 153 -10.86 -0.99 -1.86
CA GLN A 153 -11.99 -1.41 -1.04
C GLN A 153 -12.10 -2.93 -0.87
N THR A 154 -11.50 -3.69 -1.79
CA THR A 154 -11.45 -5.15 -1.75
C THR A 154 -10.67 -5.69 -0.56
N ILE A 155 -9.67 -4.93 -0.06
CA ILE A 155 -8.70 -5.43 0.92
C ILE A 155 -8.91 -4.76 2.29
N ARG A 156 -9.16 -5.56 3.31
CA ARG A 156 -9.14 -5.14 4.72
C ARG A 156 -7.89 -5.70 5.41
N PHE A 157 -6.90 -4.84 5.61
CA PHE A 157 -5.64 -5.23 6.25
C PHE A 157 -5.86 -5.68 7.69
N ARG A 158 -5.14 -6.71 8.12
CA ARG A 158 -5.07 -7.13 9.51
C ARG A 158 -4.41 -6.05 10.37
N LYS A 159 -4.97 -5.79 11.55
CA LYS A 159 -4.46 -4.76 12.48
C LYS A 159 -3.10 -5.09 13.07
N ASP A 160 -2.76 -6.37 13.19
CA ASP A 160 -1.52 -6.90 13.77
C ASP A 160 -0.37 -7.03 12.74
N THR A 161 -0.59 -6.67 11.48
CA THR A 161 0.44 -6.75 10.44
C THR A 161 1.55 -5.71 10.65
N ASP A 162 2.82 -6.13 10.53
CA ASP A 162 3.95 -5.21 10.65
C ASP A 162 3.86 -4.08 9.59
N PRO A 163 4.05 -2.80 9.99
CA PRO A 163 4.00 -1.67 9.06
C PRO A 163 4.93 -1.78 7.85
N ARG A 164 6.06 -2.50 7.97
CA ARG A 164 6.98 -2.74 6.83
C ARG A 164 6.36 -3.64 5.77
N VAL A 165 5.58 -4.62 6.21
CA VAL A 165 4.84 -5.52 5.32
C VAL A 165 3.72 -4.76 4.64
N LEU A 166 2.92 -4.00 5.40
CA LEU A 166 1.85 -3.14 4.87
C LEU A 166 2.38 -2.16 3.82
N MET A 167 3.52 -1.51 4.09
CA MET A 167 4.17 -0.62 3.13
C MET A 167 4.50 -1.34 1.81
N ARG A 168 4.98 -2.58 1.86
CA ARG A 168 5.32 -3.38 0.69
C ARG A 168 4.07 -3.81 -0.10
N ILE A 169 3.02 -4.21 0.59
CA ILE A 169 1.73 -4.56 -0.02
C ILE A 169 1.14 -3.33 -0.72
N CYS A 170 1.08 -2.17 -0.04
CA CYS A 170 0.61 -0.92 -0.63
C CYS A 170 1.41 -0.53 -1.87
N ARG A 171 2.74 -0.70 -1.87
CA ARG A 171 3.59 -0.43 -3.03
C ARG A 171 3.25 -1.33 -4.22
N ASN A 172 3.03 -2.62 -3.99
CA ASN A 172 2.68 -3.55 -5.07
C ASN A 172 1.28 -3.26 -5.64
N LEU A 173 0.29 -3.05 -4.77
CA LEU A 173 -1.06 -2.67 -5.19
C LEU A 173 -1.08 -1.33 -5.93
N LYS A 174 -0.27 -0.36 -5.51
CA LYS A 174 -0.13 0.91 -6.21
C LYS A 174 0.37 0.72 -7.64
N LEU A 175 1.41 -0.10 -7.85
CA LEU A 175 1.93 -0.38 -9.18
C LEU A 175 0.88 -1.07 -10.06
N ASN A 176 0.12 -2.00 -9.49
CA ASN A 176 -1.01 -2.64 -10.18
C ASN A 176 -2.10 -1.62 -10.52
N ALA A 177 -2.53 -0.80 -9.57
CA ALA A 177 -3.54 0.23 -9.80
C ALA A 177 -3.13 1.22 -10.89
N MET A 178 -1.84 1.62 -10.92
CA MET A 178 -1.30 2.48 -11.97
C MET A 178 -1.34 1.81 -13.35
N SER A 179 -0.99 0.52 -13.43
CA SER A 179 -1.03 -0.22 -14.70
C SER A 179 -2.45 -0.46 -15.22
N MET A 180 -3.44 -0.49 -14.34
CA MET A 180 -4.85 -0.65 -14.66
C MET A 180 -5.61 0.69 -14.88
N GLY A 181 -4.93 1.83 -14.71
CA GLY A 181 -5.57 3.14 -14.83
C GLY A 181 -6.39 3.58 -13.61
N HIS A 182 -6.33 2.85 -12.49
CA HIS A 182 -7.00 3.19 -11.24
C HIS A 182 -6.18 4.21 -10.43
N PHE A 183 -6.01 5.42 -10.95
CA PHE A 183 -5.13 6.42 -10.38
C PHE A 183 -5.59 6.98 -9.04
N ALA A 184 -6.90 6.99 -8.78
CA ALA A 184 -7.45 7.39 -7.48
C ALA A 184 -6.99 6.44 -6.37
N ASP A 185 -7.12 5.14 -6.59
CA ASP A 185 -6.63 4.10 -5.67
C ASP A 185 -5.11 4.15 -5.52
N ALA A 186 -4.38 4.39 -6.61
CA ALA A 186 -2.92 4.55 -6.57
C ALA A 186 -2.50 5.74 -5.69
N GLY A 187 -3.26 6.83 -5.69
CA GLY A 187 -3.05 7.98 -4.80
C GLY A 187 -3.26 7.63 -3.34
N GLU A 188 -4.38 7.00 -3.00
CA GLU A 188 -4.65 6.57 -1.62
C GLU A 188 -3.62 5.53 -1.12
N LEU A 189 -3.22 4.59 -1.97
CA LEU A 189 -2.16 3.62 -1.67
C LEU A 189 -0.80 4.30 -1.44
N THR A 190 -0.50 5.38 -2.18
CA THR A 190 0.69 6.21 -1.94
C THR A 190 0.63 6.88 -0.56
N TYR A 191 -0.52 7.43 -0.20
CA TYR A 191 -0.73 8.04 1.12
C TYR A 191 -0.58 7.01 2.25
N MET A 192 -1.16 5.81 2.08
CA MET A 192 -1.04 4.71 3.04
C MET A 192 0.41 4.21 3.16
N GLU A 193 1.11 4.00 2.04
CA GLU A 193 2.53 3.61 2.02
C GLU A 193 3.37 4.58 2.85
N LYS A 194 3.19 5.89 2.64
CA LYS A 194 3.92 6.94 3.37
C LYS A 194 3.53 7.01 4.86
N THR A 195 2.29 6.72 5.18
CA THR A 195 1.83 6.64 6.57
C THR A 195 2.49 5.46 7.30
N PHE A 196 2.58 4.28 6.69
CA PHE A 196 3.27 3.13 7.27
C PHE A 196 4.79 3.35 7.36
N GLU A 197 5.40 4.04 6.38
CA GLU A 197 6.80 4.47 6.46
C GLU A 197 7.04 5.35 7.68
N ARG A 198 6.16 6.33 7.94
CA ARG A 198 6.23 7.18 9.14
C ARG A 198 6.12 6.38 10.44
N HIS A 199 5.23 5.39 10.52
CA HIS A 199 5.13 4.49 11.68
C HIS A 199 6.42 3.69 11.88
N THR A 200 7.05 3.24 10.81
CA THR A 200 8.35 2.55 10.88
C THR A 200 9.45 3.49 11.38
N LEU A 201 9.52 4.72 10.86
CA LEU A 201 10.47 5.74 11.33
C LEU A 201 10.27 6.08 12.81
N HIS A 202 9.02 6.19 13.26
CA HIS A 202 8.70 6.40 14.68
C HIS A 202 9.24 5.27 15.56
N ARG A 203 9.04 4.01 15.16
CA ARG A 203 9.57 2.86 15.91
C ARG A 203 11.09 2.89 16.00
N HIS A 204 11.80 3.19 14.90
CA HIS A 204 13.27 3.33 14.89
C HIS A 204 13.75 4.54 15.70
N ALA A 205 12.98 5.64 15.75
CA ALA A 205 13.34 6.83 16.47
C ALA A 205 13.21 6.67 17.99
N PHE A 206 12.14 6.00 18.46
CA PHE A 206 11.72 6.07 19.86
C PHE A 206 11.63 4.72 20.58
N THR A 207 11.51 3.59 19.86
CA THR A 207 11.24 2.28 20.48
C THR A 207 12.38 1.28 20.31
N ALA A 208 13.30 1.46 19.37
CA ALA A 208 14.40 0.52 19.13
C ALA A 208 15.55 0.72 20.14
N GLU A 209 15.73 -0.24 21.05
CA GLU A 209 16.69 -0.16 22.17
C GLU A 209 18.16 -0.29 21.74
N HIS A 210 18.45 -0.88 20.58
CA HIS A 210 19.83 -1.22 20.16
C HIS A 210 20.32 -0.51 18.89
N GLU A 211 19.68 0.59 18.46
CA GLU A 211 20.13 1.33 17.29
C GLU A 211 21.24 2.34 17.61
N SER A 212 22.18 2.49 16.67
CA SER A 212 23.22 3.50 16.78
C SER A 212 22.62 4.92 16.80
N LEU A 213 23.23 5.84 17.56
CA LEU A 213 22.77 7.24 17.69
C LEU A 213 22.58 7.93 16.32
N ARG A 214 23.46 7.61 15.33
CA ARG A 214 23.36 8.18 13.98
C ARG A 214 22.10 7.72 13.24
N LEU A 215 21.72 6.44 13.37
CA LEU A 215 20.50 5.90 12.75
C LEU A 215 19.26 6.47 13.43
N ARG A 216 19.29 6.61 14.75
CA ARG A 216 18.20 7.22 15.54
C ARG A 216 17.97 8.68 15.16
N LEU A 217 19.03 9.50 15.04
CA LEU A 217 18.92 10.89 14.59
C LEU A 217 18.40 11.00 13.17
N ARG A 218 18.81 10.10 12.25
CA ARG A 218 18.27 10.04 10.89
C ARG A 218 16.77 9.69 10.90
N ALA A 219 16.35 8.73 11.72
CA ALA A 219 14.95 8.35 11.87
C ALA A 219 14.10 9.49 12.44
N ILE A 220 14.58 10.22 13.45
CA ILE A 220 13.91 11.40 14.02
C ILE A 220 13.71 12.48 12.95
N ARG A 221 14.77 12.84 12.19
CA ARG A 221 14.67 13.84 11.12
C ARG A 221 13.67 13.39 10.03
N GLY A 222 13.72 12.11 9.63
CA GLY A 222 12.78 11.55 8.67
C GLY A 222 11.33 11.56 9.16
N TRP A 223 11.12 11.24 10.43
CA TRP A 223 9.81 11.27 11.07
C TRP A 223 9.22 12.68 11.14
N PHE A 224 9.99 13.68 11.60
CA PHE A 224 9.54 15.08 11.60
C PHE A 224 9.26 15.59 10.17
N GLY A 225 10.14 15.32 9.20
CA GLY A 225 9.92 15.66 7.80
C GLY A 225 8.64 15.01 7.24
N SER A 226 8.39 13.76 7.60
CA SER A 226 7.18 13.05 7.21
C SER A 226 5.91 13.64 7.82
N ILE A 227 5.95 14.09 9.10
CA ILE A 227 4.82 14.80 9.73
C ILE A 227 4.55 16.11 9.01
N LEU A 228 5.58 16.90 8.75
CA LEU A 228 5.46 18.19 8.06
C LEU A 228 4.87 18.02 6.66
N LEU A 229 5.40 17.09 5.86
CA LEU A 229 4.87 16.79 4.52
C LEU A 229 3.43 16.29 4.56
N ASN A 230 3.06 15.49 5.56
CA ASN A 230 1.68 15.06 5.73
C ASN A 230 0.73 16.20 6.12
N ALA A 231 1.19 17.07 7.03
CA ALA A 231 0.38 18.21 7.48
C ALA A 231 0.16 19.23 6.35
N LEU A 232 1.24 19.59 5.64
CA LEU A 232 1.20 20.62 4.60
C LEU A 232 0.50 20.13 3.33
N TRP A 233 0.76 18.89 2.90
CA TRP A 233 0.42 18.48 1.55
C TRP A 233 -0.20 17.07 1.43
N GLY A 234 -0.22 16.30 2.54
CA GLY A 234 -0.70 14.92 2.49
C GLY A 234 0.11 14.06 1.51
N TYR A 235 1.44 14.26 1.45
CA TYR A 235 2.37 13.60 0.52
C TYR A 235 2.04 13.80 -0.98
N GLY A 236 1.39 14.91 -1.33
CA GLY A 236 0.98 15.22 -2.70
C GLY A 236 -0.40 14.71 -3.10
N GLU A 237 -1.06 13.95 -2.24
CA GLU A 237 -2.37 13.36 -2.57
C GLU A 237 -3.56 14.21 -2.08
N ARG A 238 -3.33 15.19 -1.20
CA ARG A 238 -4.39 16.02 -0.59
C ARG A 238 -4.14 17.53 -0.81
N PRO A 239 -4.30 18.06 -2.04
CA PRO A 239 -3.98 19.46 -2.37
C PRO A 239 -4.81 20.48 -1.57
N ALA A 240 -6.00 20.14 -1.11
CA ALA A 240 -6.79 21.01 -0.25
C ALA A 240 -6.06 21.40 1.05
N ARG A 241 -5.23 20.50 1.62
CA ARG A 241 -4.42 20.82 2.80
C ARG A 241 -3.39 21.90 2.51
N LEU A 242 -2.85 21.91 1.30
CA LEU A 242 -1.86 22.92 0.90
C LEU A 242 -2.49 24.31 0.80
N LEU A 243 -3.75 24.42 0.37
CA LEU A 243 -4.48 25.71 0.40
C LEU A 243 -4.64 26.24 1.82
N VAL A 244 -5.02 25.37 2.76
CA VAL A 244 -5.12 25.75 4.18
C VAL A 244 -3.76 26.15 4.74
N ALA A 245 -2.71 25.40 4.43
CA ALA A 245 -1.34 25.70 4.85
C ALA A 245 -0.86 27.04 4.25
N THR A 246 -1.22 27.35 3.01
CA THR A 246 -0.96 28.63 2.35
C THR A 246 -1.60 29.78 3.11
N ALA A 247 -2.88 29.69 3.41
CA ALA A 247 -3.60 30.72 4.16
C ALA A 247 -2.97 30.93 5.57
N ALA A 248 -2.63 29.83 6.25
CA ALA A 248 -1.98 29.88 7.54
C ALA A 248 -0.58 30.52 7.46
N ALA A 249 0.19 30.24 6.39
CA ALA A 249 1.50 30.83 6.17
C ALA A 249 1.40 32.36 5.97
N ILE A 250 0.46 32.82 5.12
CA ILE A 250 0.23 34.26 4.91
C ILE A 250 -0.13 34.96 6.24
N VAL A 251 -1.01 34.37 7.04
CA VAL A 251 -1.35 34.95 8.36
C VAL A 251 -0.15 34.97 9.28
N LEU A 252 0.67 33.91 9.30
CA LEU A 252 1.87 33.82 10.13
C LEU A 252 2.91 34.90 9.72
N PHE A 253 3.22 35.00 8.43
CA PHE A 253 4.17 36.02 7.95
C PHE A 253 3.65 37.41 8.18
N GLY A 254 2.35 37.67 7.93
CA GLY A 254 1.70 38.95 8.24
C GLY A 254 1.80 39.32 9.73
N ALA A 255 1.59 38.35 10.64
CA ALA A 255 1.75 38.56 12.07
C ALA A 255 3.20 38.83 12.47
N LEU A 256 4.18 38.15 11.85
CA LEU A 256 5.59 38.41 12.07
C LEU A 256 6.00 39.80 11.58
N GLN A 257 5.53 40.21 10.41
CA GLN A 257 5.76 41.56 9.87
C GLN A 257 5.14 42.64 10.78
N PHE A 258 3.93 42.38 11.28
CA PHE A 258 3.27 43.27 12.24
C PHE A 258 4.06 43.42 13.56
N ALA A 259 4.50 42.29 14.13
CA ALA A 259 5.31 42.29 15.36
C ALA A 259 6.66 43.03 15.22
N LEU A 260 7.18 43.11 13.98
CA LEU A 260 8.42 43.81 13.66
C LEU A 260 8.19 45.24 13.19
N ASN A 261 6.96 45.77 13.14
CA ASN A 261 6.60 47.00 12.49
C ASN A 261 7.20 47.11 11.08
N GLY A 262 7.06 45.99 10.34
CA GLY A 262 7.79 45.76 9.08
C GLY A 262 7.36 46.65 7.92
N VAL A 263 6.14 47.19 7.90
CA VAL A 263 5.62 48.11 6.88
C VAL A 263 5.24 49.45 7.48
N PRO A 264 5.17 50.54 6.69
CA PRO A 264 4.91 51.90 7.19
C PRO A 264 3.54 52.12 7.84
N ASP A 265 2.60 51.23 7.62
CA ASP A 265 1.24 51.28 8.16
C ASP A 265 1.15 50.58 9.50
N GLU A 266 0.43 51.15 10.48
CA GLU A 266 0.29 50.59 11.83
C GLU A 266 -0.76 49.48 11.95
N GLY A 267 -1.61 49.31 10.93
CA GLY A 267 -2.70 48.36 10.97
C GLY A 267 -2.27 46.89 10.67
N PHE A 268 -2.78 45.91 11.44
CA PHE A 268 -2.57 44.49 11.14
C PHE A 268 -3.03 44.09 9.74
N GLY A 269 -4.12 44.72 9.23
CA GLY A 269 -4.64 44.49 7.88
C GLY A 269 -3.64 44.84 6.77
N ALA A 270 -2.87 45.93 6.92
CA ALA A 270 -1.83 46.32 5.97
C ALA A 270 -0.68 45.30 5.93
N HIS A 271 -0.27 44.78 7.10
CA HIS A 271 0.75 43.73 7.18
C HIS A 271 0.29 42.41 6.59
N LEU A 272 -0.99 42.04 6.80
CA LEU A 272 -1.60 40.86 6.19
C LEU A 272 -1.73 40.99 4.68
N TYR A 273 -2.14 42.18 4.19
CA TYR A 273 -2.18 42.48 2.76
C TYR A 273 -0.77 42.39 2.14
N PHE A 274 0.24 43.03 2.77
CA PHE A 274 1.61 42.96 2.35
C PHE A 274 2.13 41.53 2.25
N SER A 275 1.86 40.71 3.27
CA SER A 275 2.16 39.27 3.27
C SER A 275 1.48 38.55 2.09
N GLY A 276 0.21 38.78 1.88
CA GLY A 276 -0.54 38.15 0.78
C GLY A 276 0.04 38.46 -0.60
N ILE A 277 0.33 39.72 -0.90
CA ILE A 277 0.89 40.13 -2.21
C ILE A 277 2.36 39.66 -2.38
N THR A 278 3.12 39.58 -1.27
CA THR A 278 4.50 39.06 -1.27
C THR A 278 4.51 37.56 -1.51
N PHE A 279 3.68 36.82 -0.76
CA PHE A 279 3.55 35.37 -0.89
C PHE A 279 3.09 34.95 -2.29
N MET A 280 2.11 35.68 -2.86
CA MET A 280 1.63 35.46 -4.24
C MET A 280 2.56 36.03 -5.32
N THR A 281 3.67 36.59 -4.92
CA THR A 281 4.65 37.22 -5.84
C THR A 281 4.07 38.33 -6.73
N ILE A 282 3.00 39.01 -6.29
CA ILE A 282 2.37 40.12 -7.02
C ILE A 282 3.21 41.39 -6.87
N GLY A 283 3.50 41.80 -5.62
CA GLY A 283 4.40 42.90 -5.28
C GLY A 283 4.07 44.24 -5.94
N TYR A 284 2.89 44.81 -5.67
CA TYR A 284 2.49 46.11 -6.24
C TYR A 284 3.47 47.27 -5.90
N GLY A 285 4.23 47.12 -4.82
CA GLY A 285 5.22 48.13 -4.41
C GLY A 285 4.64 49.34 -3.64
N ASP A 286 3.35 49.33 -3.36
CA ASP A 286 2.61 50.31 -2.55
C ASP A 286 3.04 50.27 -1.07
N LEU A 287 3.34 49.06 -0.57
CA LEU A 287 3.93 48.81 0.73
C LEU A 287 5.31 48.19 0.58
N SER A 288 6.30 48.73 1.29
CA SER A 288 7.68 48.20 1.28
C SER A 288 8.21 48.00 2.68
N PRO A 289 8.94 46.88 2.95
CA PRO A 289 9.41 46.58 4.28
C PRO A 289 10.54 47.52 4.73
N LYS A 290 10.47 48.00 5.98
CA LYS A 290 11.46 48.88 6.60
C LYS A 290 12.39 48.07 7.52
N GLY A 291 13.67 48.31 7.40
CA GLY A 291 14.69 47.63 8.21
C GLY A 291 15.20 46.31 7.60
N LEU A 292 16.31 45.82 8.16
CA LEU A 292 16.97 44.61 7.60
C LEU A 292 16.17 43.34 7.81
N LEU A 293 15.64 43.14 9.02
CA LEU A 293 14.93 41.91 9.38
C LEU A 293 13.59 41.72 8.64
N PRO A 294 12.71 42.76 8.54
CA PRO A 294 11.50 42.67 7.72
C PRO A 294 11.78 42.44 6.22
N ARG A 295 12.85 43.01 5.67
CA ARG A 295 13.27 42.76 4.28
C ARG A 295 13.68 41.30 4.06
N PHE A 296 14.50 40.76 4.98
CA PHE A 296 14.91 39.38 4.91
C PHE A 296 13.69 38.44 5.01
N LEU A 297 12.76 38.74 5.94
CA LEU A 297 11.52 37.97 6.11
C LEU A 297 10.66 37.97 4.85
N ALA A 298 10.54 39.12 4.15
CA ALA A 298 9.81 39.24 2.89
C ALA A 298 10.44 38.40 1.77
N VAL A 299 11.78 38.37 1.67
CA VAL A 299 12.47 37.50 0.71
C VAL A 299 12.23 36.04 0.98
N LEU A 300 12.29 35.63 2.27
CA LEU A 300 12.01 34.26 2.69
C LEU A 300 10.54 33.88 2.38
N GLU A 301 9.61 34.79 2.66
CA GLU A 301 8.19 34.61 2.37
C GLU A 301 7.94 34.40 0.88
N GLY A 302 8.52 35.22 0.01
CA GLY A 302 8.41 35.09 -1.45
C GLY A 302 8.98 33.74 -1.94
N ALA A 303 10.14 33.31 -1.39
CA ALA A 303 10.73 32.01 -1.74
C ALA A 303 9.82 30.82 -1.33
N VAL A 304 9.19 30.90 -0.16
CA VAL A 304 8.19 29.91 0.30
C VAL A 304 6.98 29.97 -0.61
N GLY A 305 6.47 31.15 -0.96
CA GLY A 305 5.33 31.35 -1.84
C GLY A 305 5.51 30.68 -3.21
N ILE A 306 6.63 30.94 -3.88
CA ILE A 306 6.97 30.31 -5.17
C ILE A 306 6.98 28.79 -5.06
N SER A 307 7.60 28.26 -3.98
CA SER A 307 7.67 26.81 -3.74
C SER A 307 6.29 26.19 -3.57
N VAL A 308 5.40 26.83 -2.81
CA VAL A 308 4.03 26.36 -2.56
C VAL A 308 3.18 26.44 -3.83
N ILE A 309 3.29 27.50 -4.62
CA ILE A 309 2.59 27.62 -5.91
C ILE A 309 3.01 26.48 -6.85
N GLY A 310 4.31 26.21 -6.95
CA GLY A 310 4.83 25.07 -7.73
C GLY A 310 4.27 23.73 -7.28
N MET A 311 4.17 23.49 -5.96
CA MET A 311 3.56 22.28 -5.41
C MET A 311 2.06 22.18 -5.71
N LEU A 312 1.32 23.30 -5.64
CA LEU A 312 -0.11 23.35 -6.00
C LEU A 312 -0.32 22.97 -7.46
N ILE A 313 0.42 23.57 -8.37
CA ILE A 313 0.33 23.28 -9.80
C ILE A 313 0.63 21.80 -10.04
N ALA A 314 1.72 21.26 -9.49
CA ALA A 314 2.10 19.85 -9.65
C ALA A 314 1.02 18.89 -9.14
N SER A 315 0.41 19.18 -7.97
CA SER A 315 -0.65 18.35 -7.40
C SER A 315 -1.93 18.37 -8.23
N TRP A 316 -2.31 19.52 -8.71
CA TRP A 316 -3.53 19.69 -9.51
C TRP A 316 -3.37 19.09 -10.89
N THR A 317 -2.23 19.31 -11.55
CA THR A 317 -1.91 18.69 -12.84
C THR A 317 -2.00 17.17 -12.74
N LYS A 318 -1.38 16.59 -11.68
CA LYS A 318 -1.51 15.15 -11.42
C LYS A 318 -2.98 14.72 -11.32
N LYS A 319 -3.82 15.44 -10.57
CA LYS A 319 -5.24 15.09 -10.41
C LYS A 319 -6.07 15.23 -11.69
N ILE A 320 -5.74 16.20 -12.52
CA ILE A 320 -6.44 16.44 -13.80
C ILE A 320 -6.06 15.40 -14.84
N MET A 321 -4.76 15.05 -14.93
CA MET A 321 -4.27 14.05 -15.89
C MET A 321 -4.78 12.64 -15.60
N TYR A 322 -5.16 12.36 -14.36
CA TYR A 322 -5.57 11.03 -13.89
C TYR A 322 -7.07 10.96 -13.56
N ARG A 323 -7.87 11.85 -14.10
CA ARG A 323 -9.33 11.87 -13.99
C ARG A 323 -9.97 11.38 -15.29
#